data_c82a15b5bef4cab7652a24a7751b4c52
#
_entry.id   c82a15b5bef4cab7652a24a7751b4c52
#
_cell.length_a   1.000
_cell.length_b   1.000
_cell.length_c   1.000
_cell.angle_alpha   90.00
_cell.angle_beta   90.00
_cell.angle_gamma   90.00
#
_symmetry.space_group_name_H-M   'P 1'
#
loop_
_entity.id
_entity.type
_entity.pdbx_description
1 polymer ?
#
loop_
_entity_poly.entity_id
_entity_poly.type
_entity_poly.pdbx_seq_one_letter_code
_entity_poly.pdbx_strand_id
1 'polypeptide(L)'
;MSKLRELLAKVTELETLPNHPALEAEIQSISTNSHACQPDSLFLGMPGTRVDGGEFWPGALEAGAIAALVTPAALSKFPATAEACVIPVQDMVTACAQIAAAFYGDPTQQLTLIGVTGTNGKTTTTHLIEYFLQQANQPTALLGTLYTRWQNFQKIAAHTTPFATELQEQLAEAVKAGNQYAVMEVSSHALAQGRVKACEFEVAVFTNLTQDHLDFHKTMEEYFAAKALLFEEHYLKGRAILNREDVYGQRLMESLPKERVWSYGVNDAQADFHTRHLTYEPTGVSGTLVTPVGVQEFRSPLVGQFNLANLLAAIAAGLQLGLDLTQMVASLPEFAGVPGRMERVQIQADQDISVIVDYAHTPDSLENLLKAARPFIQGKMICVFGCGGDRDRTKRPLMGKIAAELADLAVVTSDNPRTEDPERILADVIQGIPAQIDPWVISDRATAIHRAIREAKPGDGVLIAGKGHEDYQILGTEKIHFDDREQAREALTLRLS
;
A
#
# COMPACT_ATOMS: atom_id res chain seq x y z
N MET A 1 -29.49 13.58 0.70
CA MET A 1 -28.85 14.69 -0.05
C MET A 1 -28.63 15.82 0.93
N SER A 2 -27.47 16.42 0.93
CA SER A 2 -27.12 17.49 1.88
C SER A 2 -27.17 18.85 1.17
N LYS A 3 -27.67 19.87 1.86
CA LYS A 3 -27.59 21.24 1.35
C LYS A 3 -26.15 21.75 1.38
N LEU A 4 -25.79 22.62 0.44
CA LEU A 4 -24.45 23.22 0.40
C LEU A 4 -24.07 23.85 1.76
N ARG A 5 -25.01 24.55 2.42
CA ARG A 5 -24.82 25.10 3.77
C ARG A 5 -24.36 24.08 4.79
N GLU A 6 -24.97 22.89 4.77
CA GLU A 6 -24.66 21.81 5.72
C GLU A 6 -23.24 21.24 5.51
N LEU A 7 -22.84 21.10 4.24
CA LEU A 7 -21.49 20.66 3.89
C LEU A 7 -20.44 21.69 4.28
N LEU A 8 -20.68 22.98 3.97
CA LEU A 8 -19.75 24.04 4.31
C LEU A 8 -19.60 24.25 5.82
N ALA A 9 -20.65 24.00 6.61
CA ALA A 9 -20.59 24.07 8.07
C ALA A 9 -19.64 23.01 8.69
N LYS A 10 -19.24 21.99 7.91
CA LYS A 10 -18.22 20.99 8.35
C LYS A 10 -16.80 21.43 8.08
N VAL A 11 -16.59 22.45 7.26
CA VAL A 11 -15.26 23.03 6.99
C VAL A 11 -14.84 23.90 8.15
N THR A 12 -13.94 23.39 8.98
CA THR A 12 -13.54 24.01 10.26
C THR A 12 -12.92 25.42 10.10
N GLU A 13 -12.36 25.72 8.94
CA GLU A 13 -11.78 27.04 8.61
C GLU A 13 -12.86 28.09 8.34
N LEU A 14 -14.07 27.67 7.94
CA LEU A 14 -15.15 28.61 7.57
C LEU A 14 -15.96 29.01 8.79
N GLU A 15 -15.52 30.04 9.52
CA GLU A 15 -16.25 30.57 10.68
C GLU A 15 -17.60 31.24 10.27
N THR A 16 -17.67 31.79 9.08
CA THR A 16 -18.88 32.43 8.52
C THR A 16 -19.10 31.99 7.07
N LEU A 17 -20.37 31.70 6.75
CA LEU A 17 -20.74 31.35 5.38
C LEU A 17 -21.10 32.60 4.59
N PRO A 18 -20.81 32.64 3.27
CA PRO A 18 -21.23 33.77 2.42
C PRO A 18 -22.74 33.85 2.35
N ASN A 19 -23.27 35.08 2.14
CA ASN A 19 -24.70 35.24 1.90
C ASN A 19 -25.01 35.06 0.40
N HIS A 20 -25.31 33.82 0.01
CA HIS A 20 -25.57 33.48 -1.38
C HIS A 20 -26.73 32.47 -1.48
N PRO A 21 -27.66 32.60 -2.48
CA PRO A 21 -28.81 31.72 -2.64
C PRO A 21 -28.44 30.26 -2.84
N ALA A 22 -27.31 29.96 -3.46
CA ALA A 22 -26.79 28.58 -3.68
C ALA A 22 -26.59 27.79 -2.39
N LEU A 23 -26.50 28.45 -1.22
CA LEU A 23 -26.35 27.74 0.07
C LEU A 23 -27.55 26.83 0.41
N GLU A 24 -28.74 27.15 -0.13
CA GLU A 24 -29.94 26.32 0.10
C GLU A 24 -30.12 25.20 -0.94
N ALA A 25 -29.26 25.15 -1.96
CA ALA A 25 -29.32 24.12 -2.98
C ALA A 25 -28.87 22.76 -2.43
N GLU A 26 -29.48 21.68 -2.91
CA GLU A 26 -29.08 20.31 -2.64
C GLU A 26 -27.91 19.93 -3.56
N ILE A 27 -26.85 19.38 -3.00
CA ILE A 27 -25.67 18.90 -3.74
C ILE A 27 -25.88 17.42 -4.12
N GLN A 28 -25.80 17.15 -5.44
CA GLN A 28 -25.96 15.80 -5.99
C GLN A 28 -24.62 15.07 -6.15
N SER A 29 -23.54 15.81 -6.36
CA SER A 29 -22.19 15.25 -6.52
C SER A 29 -21.12 16.23 -6.09
N ILE A 30 -19.94 15.69 -5.76
CA ILE A 30 -18.73 16.48 -5.52
C ILE A 30 -17.66 16.08 -6.54
N SER A 31 -16.90 17.03 -7.04
CA SER A 31 -15.87 16.76 -8.06
C SER A 31 -14.63 17.61 -7.86
N THR A 32 -13.45 16.99 -7.99
CA THR A 32 -12.15 17.69 -8.09
C THR A 32 -11.72 17.93 -9.54
N ASN A 33 -12.52 17.45 -10.52
CA ASN A 33 -12.28 17.63 -11.96
C ASN A 33 -13.36 18.54 -12.54
N SER A 34 -12.99 19.74 -13.01
CA SER A 34 -13.92 20.72 -13.60
C SER A 34 -14.71 20.18 -14.79
N HIS A 35 -14.10 19.31 -15.61
CA HIS A 35 -14.75 18.68 -16.75
C HIS A 35 -15.74 17.56 -16.40
N ALA A 36 -15.68 17.04 -15.18
CA ALA A 36 -16.59 16.01 -14.67
C ALA A 36 -17.75 16.59 -13.86
N CYS A 37 -17.81 17.91 -13.68
CA CYS A 37 -18.95 18.57 -13.04
C CYS A 37 -20.21 18.39 -13.87
N GLN A 38 -21.33 18.24 -13.18
CA GLN A 38 -22.68 18.08 -13.71
C GLN A 38 -23.61 19.07 -13.00
N PRO A 39 -24.86 19.24 -13.45
CA PRO A 39 -25.84 20.01 -12.69
C PRO A 39 -25.89 19.58 -11.22
N ASP A 40 -25.96 20.56 -10.34
CA ASP A 40 -26.02 20.40 -8.89
C ASP A 40 -24.72 19.80 -8.26
N SER A 41 -23.58 19.91 -8.94
CA SER A 41 -22.27 19.53 -8.39
C SER A 41 -21.68 20.64 -7.50
N LEU A 42 -20.87 20.21 -6.52
CA LEU A 42 -19.92 21.07 -5.82
C LEU A 42 -18.51 20.83 -6.37
N PHE A 43 -17.87 21.85 -6.91
CA PHE A 43 -16.50 21.76 -7.37
C PHE A 43 -15.51 22.02 -6.23
N LEU A 44 -14.50 21.17 -6.08
CA LEU A 44 -13.42 21.26 -5.11
C LEU A 44 -12.10 21.48 -5.85
N GLY A 45 -11.66 22.72 -5.97
CA GLY A 45 -10.49 23.13 -6.73
C GLY A 45 -9.18 22.82 -5.98
N MET A 46 -8.67 21.60 -6.13
CA MET A 46 -7.48 21.14 -5.41
C MET A 46 -6.20 21.76 -5.96
N PRO A 47 -5.30 22.25 -5.09
CA PRO A 47 -3.99 22.74 -5.52
C PRO A 47 -3.15 21.59 -6.11
N GLY A 48 -2.63 21.79 -7.30
CA GLY A 48 -1.76 20.84 -7.99
C GLY A 48 -0.30 21.31 -8.00
N THR A 49 0.61 20.43 -8.39
CA THR A 49 2.06 20.72 -8.44
C THR A 49 2.47 21.64 -9.60
N ARG A 50 1.68 21.72 -10.68
CA ARG A 50 1.96 22.52 -11.88
C ARG A 50 0.97 23.66 -12.03
N VAL A 51 -0.30 23.44 -11.70
CA VAL A 51 -1.39 24.38 -11.83
C VAL A 51 -2.28 24.23 -10.60
N ASP A 52 -2.78 25.34 -10.06
CA ASP A 52 -3.83 25.28 -9.05
C ASP A 52 -5.15 24.89 -9.72
N GLY A 53 -5.69 23.72 -9.37
CA GLY A 53 -6.96 23.23 -9.90
C GLY A 53 -8.14 24.16 -9.60
N GLY A 54 -8.02 25.00 -8.57
CA GLY A 54 -8.99 26.05 -8.27
C GLY A 54 -9.16 27.07 -9.41
N GLU A 55 -8.14 27.27 -10.25
CA GLU A 55 -8.23 28.19 -11.42
C GLU A 55 -9.28 27.73 -12.44
N PHE A 56 -9.70 26.47 -12.43
CA PHE A 56 -10.71 25.93 -13.35
C PHE A 56 -12.15 26.11 -12.87
N TRP A 57 -12.40 26.86 -11.78
CA TRP A 57 -13.73 27.08 -11.26
C TRP A 57 -14.72 27.68 -12.26
N PRO A 58 -14.31 28.61 -13.19
CA PRO A 58 -15.28 29.17 -14.15
C PRO A 58 -15.84 28.06 -15.06
N GLY A 59 -14.97 27.18 -15.59
CA GLY A 59 -15.39 26.04 -16.41
C GLY A 59 -16.21 25.01 -15.62
N ALA A 60 -15.97 24.84 -14.34
CA ALA A 60 -16.77 23.97 -13.49
C ALA A 60 -18.22 24.51 -13.32
N LEU A 61 -18.40 25.82 -13.12
CA LEU A 61 -19.73 26.44 -13.08
C LEU A 61 -20.44 26.38 -14.45
N GLU A 62 -19.72 26.61 -15.53
CA GLU A 62 -20.26 26.44 -16.89
C GLU A 62 -20.74 25.00 -17.15
N ALA A 63 -20.04 24.00 -16.58
CA ALA A 63 -20.41 22.58 -16.67
C ALA A 63 -21.59 22.20 -15.74
N GLY A 64 -22.07 23.13 -14.89
CA GLY A 64 -23.25 22.94 -14.05
C GLY A 64 -22.99 22.87 -12.54
N ALA A 65 -21.74 23.08 -12.07
CA ALA A 65 -21.50 23.16 -10.65
C ALA A 65 -22.24 24.38 -10.04
N ILE A 66 -22.89 24.16 -8.89
CA ILE A 66 -23.64 25.22 -8.18
C ILE A 66 -22.69 26.17 -7.44
N ALA A 67 -21.59 25.61 -6.95
CA ALA A 67 -20.59 26.35 -6.18
C ALA A 67 -19.19 25.74 -6.39
N ALA A 68 -18.19 26.53 -6.04
CA ALA A 68 -16.79 26.10 -6.06
C ALA A 68 -16.08 26.49 -4.76
N LEU A 69 -15.31 25.56 -4.17
CA LEU A 69 -14.31 25.87 -3.17
C LEU A 69 -12.94 25.94 -3.86
N VAL A 70 -12.20 27.02 -3.60
CA VAL A 70 -10.92 27.28 -4.27
C VAL A 70 -9.93 27.95 -3.32
N THR A 71 -8.64 27.94 -3.66
CA THR A 71 -7.65 28.71 -2.91
C THR A 71 -7.88 30.21 -3.10
N PRO A 72 -7.52 31.08 -2.14
CA PRO A 72 -7.54 32.52 -2.32
C PRO A 72 -6.70 32.99 -3.51
N ALA A 73 -5.60 32.27 -3.82
CA ALA A 73 -4.75 32.55 -4.98
C ALA A 73 -5.50 32.34 -6.30
N ALA A 74 -6.22 31.24 -6.45
CA ALA A 74 -7.04 30.97 -7.63
C ALA A 74 -8.17 32.02 -7.80
N LEU A 75 -8.83 32.36 -6.71
CA LEU A 75 -9.87 33.42 -6.73
C LEU A 75 -9.30 34.79 -7.10
N SER A 76 -8.11 35.13 -6.63
CA SER A 76 -7.46 36.41 -6.99
C SER A 76 -7.09 36.46 -8.47
N LYS A 77 -6.72 35.36 -9.07
CA LYS A 77 -6.38 35.24 -10.50
C LYS A 77 -7.62 35.27 -11.40
N PHE A 78 -8.71 34.71 -10.95
CA PHE A 78 -10.01 34.68 -11.62
C PHE A 78 -11.07 35.21 -10.63
N PRO A 79 -11.30 36.53 -10.53
CA PRO A 79 -12.27 37.10 -9.61
C PRO A 79 -13.69 36.64 -9.93
N ALA A 80 -14.44 36.22 -8.93
CA ALA A 80 -15.84 35.83 -9.08
C ALA A 80 -16.76 37.03 -9.19
N THR A 81 -17.83 36.92 -9.99
CA THR A 81 -18.95 37.86 -9.99
C THR A 81 -19.83 37.61 -8.76
N ALA A 82 -20.70 38.58 -8.44
CA ALA A 82 -21.62 38.43 -7.32
C ALA A 82 -22.65 37.31 -7.50
N GLU A 83 -22.82 36.82 -8.72
CA GLU A 83 -23.73 35.72 -9.08
C GLU A 83 -23.10 34.33 -8.95
N ALA A 84 -21.77 34.27 -8.89
CA ALA A 84 -21.01 33.04 -8.79
C ALA A 84 -20.72 32.69 -7.33
N CYS A 85 -21.17 31.51 -6.87
CA CYS A 85 -20.88 31.00 -5.53
C CYS A 85 -19.48 30.39 -5.49
N VAL A 86 -18.46 31.21 -5.25
CA VAL A 86 -17.07 30.80 -5.15
C VAL A 86 -16.55 31.13 -3.75
N ILE A 87 -16.09 30.11 -3.04
CA ILE A 87 -15.74 30.18 -1.61
C ILE A 87 -14.24 29.97 -1.47
N PRO A 88 -13.47 30.98 -1.03
CA PRO A 88 -12.04 30.81 -0.78
C PRO A 88 -11.78 30.01 0.52
N VAL A 89 -10.87 29.08 0.45
CA VAL A 89 -10.43 28.25 1.57
C VAL A 89 -8.90 28.13 1.52
N GLN A 90 -8.21 28.38 2.65
CA GLN A 90 -6.75 28.35 2.71
C GLN A 90 -6.23 26.90 2.66
N ASP A 91 -6.80 26.02 3.49
CA ASP A 91 -6.46 24.59 3.49
C ASP A 91 -7.49 23.76 2.68
N MET A 92 -7.38 23.85 1.36
CA MET A 92 -8.24 23.09 0.44
C MET A 92 -8.15 21.57 0.66
N VAL A 93 -7.01 21.07 1.13
CA VAL A 93 -6.82 19.63 1.37
C VAL A 93 -7.71 19.17 2.53
N THR A 94 -7.69 19.91 3.64
CA THR A 94 -8.56 19.61 4.79
C THR A 94 -10.02 19.83 4.44
N ALA A 95 -10.36 20.93 3.78
CA ALA A 95 -11.73 21.24 3.37
C ALA A 95 -12.31 20.16 2.44
N CYS A 96 -11.54 19.69 1.45
CA CYS A 96 -11.94 18.62 0.55
C CYS A 96 -12.26 17.33 1.31
N ALA A 97 -11.41 16.93 2.26
CA ALA A 97 -11.63 15.74 3.06
C ALA A 97 -12.87 15.86 3.95
N GLN A 98 -13.07 17.02 4.60
CA GLN A 98 -14.24 17.29 5.46
C GLN A 98 -15.55 17.32 4.66
N ILE A 99 -15.54 17.98 3.50
CA ILE A 99 -16.70 18.00 2.58
C ILE A 99 -17.02 16.58 2.09
N ALA A 100 -16.01 15.82 1.66
CA ALA A 100 -16.21 14.46 1.19
C ALA A 100 -16.80 13.57 2.28
N ALA A 101 -16.27 13.60 3.50
CA ALA A 101 -16.81 12.84 4.62
C ALA A 101 -18.28 13.21 4.88
N ALA A 102 -18.59 14.49 4.98
CA ALA A 102 -19.95 14.96 5.22
C ALA A 102 -20.91 14.60 4.08
N PHE A 103 -20.49 14.74 2.83
CA PHE A 103 -21.29 14.44 1.65
C PHE A 103 -21.69 12.95 1.60
N TYR A 104 -20.74 12.07 1.94
CA TYR A 104 -20.97 10.62 1.99
C TYR A 104 -21.51 10.12 3.33
N GLY A 105 -21.88 11.01 4.26
CA GLY A 105 -22.56 10.66 5.53
C GLY A 105 -21.61 10.17 6.62
N ASP A 106 -20.41 10.73 6.69
CA ASP A 106 -19.38 10.46 7.70
C ASP A 106 -19.13 8.92 7.90
N PRO A 107 -18.76 8.18 6.83
CA PRO A 107 -18.67 6.72 6.87
C PRO A 107 -17.61 6.21 7.86
N THR A 108 -16.58 7.01 8.16
CA THR A 108 -15.55 6.66 9.14
C THR A 108 -16.06 6.62 10.58
N GLN A 109 -17.19 7.22 10.87
CA GLN A 109 -17.87 7.11 12.18
C GLN A 109 -18.73 5.85 12.30
N GLN A 110 -18.99 5.17 11.19
CA GLN A 110 -19.82 3.97 11.10
C GLN A 110 -18.98 2.70 10.91
N LEU A 111 -17.68 2.85 10.65
CA LEU A 111 -16.71 1.77 10.46
C LEU A 111 -15.61 1.85 11.52
N THR A 112 -15.16 0.71 12.00
CA THR A 112 -13.90 0.62 12.74
C THR A 112 -12.76 0.58 11.73
N LEU A 113 -11.95 1.65 11.65
CA LEU A 113 -10.86 1.75 10.69
C LEU A 113 -9.55 1.21 11.25
N ILE A 114 -8.83 0.43 10.44
CA ILE A 114 -7.50 -0.06 10.70
C ILE A 114 -6.56 0.44 9.59
N GLY A 115 -5.57 1.23 9.94
CA GLY A 115 -4.59 1.78 9.01
C GLY A 115 -3.22 1.10 9.15
N VAL A 116 -2.64 0.66 8.04
CA VAL A 116 -1.30 0.06 8.02
C VAL A 116 -0.36 0.91 7.16
N THR A 117 0.71 1.41 7.76
CA THR A 117 1.76 2.16 7.06
C THR A 117 3.13 1.51 7.24
N GLY A 118 4.07 1.89 6.40
CA GLY A 118 5.46 1.40 6.36
C GLY A 118 6.00 1.38 4.94
N THR A 119 7.26 1.04 4.74
CA THR A 119 7.81 0.83 3.40
C THR A 119 7.32 -0.51 2.85
N ASN A 120 7.60 -1.59 3.52
CA ASN A 120 7.28 -2.97 3.16
C ASN A 120 6.25 -3.58 4.12
N GLY A 121 5.54 -4.64 3.71
CA GLY A 121 4.66 -5.42 4.58
C GLY A 121 3.21 -4.94 4.70
N LYS A 122 2.86 -3.74 4.25
CA LYS A 122 1.48 -3.19 4.33
C LYS A 122 0.44 -4.17 3.79
N THR A 123 0.59 -4.61 2.56
CA THR A 123 -0.35 -5.49 1.88
C THR A 123 -0.54 -6.81 2.61
N THR A 124 0.55 -7.45 3.03
CA THR A 124 0.47 -8.72 3.78
C THR A 124 -0.22 -8.54 5.12
N THR A 125 0.12 -7.47 5.85
CA THR A 125 -0.48 -7.17 7.15
C THR A 125 -1.98 -6.87 7.03
N THR A 126 -2.39 -6.05 6.04
CA THR A 126 -3.82 -5.75 5.84
C THR A 126 -4.63 -6.99 5.45
N HIS A 127 -4.08 -7.88 4.60
CA HIS A 127 -4.74 -9.13 4.23
C HIS A 127 -4.86 -10.11 5.41
N LEU A 128 -3.84 -10.17 6.27
CA LEU A 128 -3.91 -10.99 7.49
C LEU A 128 -4.96 -10.47 8.47
N ILE A 129 -5.04 -9.14 8.68
CA ILE A 129 -6.08 -8.53 9.54
C ILE A 129 -7.47 -8.80 8.97
N GLU A 130 -7.66 -8.56 7.66
CA GLU A 130 -8.92 -8.89 6.98
C GLU A 130 -9.29 -10.36 7.14
N TYR A 131 -8.31 -11.26 6.94
CA TYR A 131 -8.51 -12.70 7.09
C TYR A 131 -8.99 -13.07 8.51
N PHE A 132 -8.34 -12.55 9.56
CA PHE A 132 -8.74 -12.82 10.94
C PHE A 132 -10.15 -12.29 11.25
N LEU A 133 -10.50 -11.11 10.76
CA LEU A 133 -11.83 -10.56 10.90
C LEU A 133 -12.88 -11.43 10.18
N GLN A 134 -12.57 -11.90 8.98
CA GLN A 134 -13.46 -12.81 8.22
C GLN A 134 -13.63 -14.16 8.94
N GLN A 135 -12.57 -14.74 9.50
CA GLN A 135 -12.63 -15.97 10.28
C GLN A 135 -13.49 -15.81 11.56
N ALA A 136 -13.54 -14.60 12.10
CA ALA A 136 -14.42 -14.23 13.21
C ALA A 136 -15.83 -13.81 12.76
N ASN A 137 -16.20 -13.99 11.48
CA ASN A 137 -17.46 -13.57 10.87
C ASN A 137 -17.75 -12.06 11.01
N GLN A 138 -16.71 -11.23 10.99
CA GLN A 138 -16.83 -9.78 11.02
C GLN A 138 -16.81 -9.23 9.58
N PRO A 139 -17.92 -8.60 9.11
CA PRO A 139 -17.97 -8.01 7.76
C PRO A 139 -16.92 -6.92 7.61
N THR A 140 -15.98 -7.10 6.68
CA THR A 140 -14.78 -6.28 6.54
C THR A 140 -14.56 -5.85 5.10
N ALA A 141 -14.30 -4.57 4.90
CA ALA A 141 -13.78 -4.01 3.66
C ALA A 141 -12.24 -3.94 3.71
N LEU A 142 -11.59 -4.23 2.57
CA LEU A 142 -10.15 -4.07 2.37
C LEU A 142 -9.90 -3.03 1.28
N LEU A 143 -9.06 -2.02 1.58
CA LEU A 143 -8.60 -1.00 0.63
C LEU A 143 -7.07 -1.03 0.58
N GLY A 144 -6.49 -1.38 -0.56
CA GLY A 144 -5.03 -1.53 -0.64
C GLY A 144 -4.49 -1.49 -2.05
N THR A 145 -3.24 -1.90 -2.18
CA THR A 145 -2.48 -1.84 -3.43
C THR A 145 -3.06 -2.75 -4.53
N LEU A 146 -3.58 -3.92 -4.15
CA LEU A 146 -4.11 -4.87 -5.11
C LEU A 146 -5.53 -4.48 -5.56
N TYR A 147 -6.40 -4.25 -4.61
CA TYR A 147 -7.81 -3.98 -4.88
C TYR A 147 -8.48 -3.29 -3.69
N THR A 148 -9.65 -2.73 -3.97
CA THR A 148 -10.70 -2.45 -2.99
C THR A 148 -11.71 -3.56 -3.05
N ARG A 149 -12.03 -4.19 -1.90
CA ARG A 149 -13.00 -5.30 -1.86
C ARG A 149 -13.77 -5.39 -0.55
N TRP A 150 -14.96 -5.95 -0.65
CA TRP A 150 -15.79 -6.51 0.45
C TRP A 150 -16.66 -7.63 -0.12
N GLN A 151 -17.54 -8.20 0.69
CA GLN A 151 -18.40 -9.30 0.23
C GLN A 151 -19.15 -8.91 -1.04
N ASN A 152 -19.02 -9.73 -2.10
CA ASN A 152 -19.64 -9.54 -3.43
C ASN A 152 -19.17 -8.30 -4.21
N PHE A 153 -18.08 -7.65 -3.80
CA PHE A 153 -17.49 -6.55 -4.53
C PHE A 153 -15.98 -6.65 -4.56
N GLN A 154 -15.40 -6.46 -5.74
CA GLN A 154 -13.95 -6.29 -5.91
C GLN A 154 -13.66 -5.40 -7.12
N LYS A 155 -12.80 -4.42 -6.93
CA LYS A 155 -12.29 -3.51 -7.98
C LYS A 155 -10.76 -3.43 -7.86
N ILE A 156 -10.06 -3.46 -8.99
CA ILE A 156 -8.62 -3.20 -9.02
C ILE A 156 -8.36 -1.78 -8.54
N ALA A 157 -7.41 -1.62 -7.62
CA ALA A 157 -7.08 -0.33 -7.05
C ALA A 157 -6.28 0.53 -8.06
N ALA A 158 -6.69 1.78 -8.22
CA ALA A 158 -5.90 2.77 -8.99
C ALA A 158 -4.71 3.29 -8.16
N HIS A 159 -4.88 3.35 -6.86
CA HIS A 159 -3.88 3.82 -5.90
C HIS A 159 -3.90 2.96 -4.64
N THR A 160 -2.74 2.77 -4.00
CA THR A 160 -2.64 2.08 -2.69
C THR A 160 -3.59 2.68 -1.65
N THR A 161 -3.73 4.02 -1.67
CA THR A 161 -4.68 4.77 -0.85
C THR A 161 -5.39 5.76 -1.77
N PRO A 162 -6.71 5.67 -1.93
CA PRO A 162 -7.49 6.57 -2.78
C PRO A 162 -7.39 8.05 -2.38
N PHE A 163 -7.74 8.97 -3.28
CA PHE A 163 -7.92 10.39 -2.94
C PHE A 163 -9.13 10.59 -2.03
N ALA A 164 -9.18 11.69 -1.26
CA ALA A 164 -10.15 11.89 -0.19
C ALA A 164 -11.61 11.69 -0.64
N THR A 165 -12.00 12.21 -1.80
CA THR A 165 -13.36 12.04 -2.33
C THR A 165 -13.69 10.59 -2.65
N GLU A 166 -12.79 9.90 -3.36
CA GLU A 166 -12.95 8.49 -3.72
C GLU A 166 -12.88 7.59 -2.47
N LEU A 167 -12.01 7.92 -1.50
CA LEU A 167 -11.90 7.16 -0.25
C LEU A 167 -13.21 7.20 0.53
N GLN A 168 -13.79 8.38 0.73
CA GLN A 168 -15.04 8.52 1.47
C GLN A 168 -16.22 7.86 0.75
N GLU A 169 -16.24 7.92 -0.59
CA GLU A 169 -17.21 7.19 -1.42
C GLU A 169 -17.12 5.68 -1.19
N GLN A 170 -15.92 5.09 -1.32
CA GLN A 170 -15.70 3.67 -1.13
C GLN A 170 -16.05 3.20 0.29
N LEU A 171 -15.71 4.01 1.31
CA LEU A 171 -16.08 3.69 2.69
C LEU A 171 -17.60 3.75 2.89
N ALA A 172 -18.30 4.71 2.30
CA ALA A 172 -19.75 4.79 2.36
C ALA A 172 -20.44 3.61 1.63
N GLU A 173 -19.87 3.17 0.50
CA GLU A 173 -20.34 1.96 -0.18
C GLU A 173 -20.12 0.71 0.67
N ALA A 174 -18.99 0.60 1.36
CA ALA A 174 -18.70 -0.48 2.29
C ALA A 174 -19.70 -0.50 3.45
N VAL A 175 -20.04 0.67 4.03
CA VAL A 175 -21.10 0.80 5.06
C VAL A 175 -22.45 0.32 4.53
N LYS A 176 -22.85 0.78 3.34
CA LYS A 176 -24.11 0.35 2.70
C LYS A 176 -24.16 -1.15 2.44
N ALA A 177 -23.00 -1.78 2.19
CA ALA A 177 -22.88 -3.23 2.04
C ALA A 177 -22.89 -4.00 3.37
N GLY A 178 -23.02 -3.31 4.51
CA GLY A 178 -23.11 -3.91 5.84
C GLY A 178 -21.77 -4.22 6.50
N ASN A 179 -20.66 -3.69 5.98
CA ASN A 179 -19.36 -3.85 6.64
C ASN A 179 -19.32 -3.05 7.95
N GLN A 180 -18.59 -3.58 8.94
CA GLN A 180 -18.37 -2.97 10.25
C GLN A 180 -16.93 -2.53 10.42
N TYR A 181 -16.02 -3.12 9.66
CA TYR A 181 -14.57 -2.84 9.67
C TYR A 181 -14.11 -2.44 8.29
N ALA A 182 -13.09 -1.57 8.26
CA ALA A 182 -12.33 -1.30 7.05
C ALA A 182 -10.82 -1.33 7.35
N VAL A 183 -10.11 -2.22 6.69
CA VAL A 183 -8.66 -2.37 6.79
C VAL A 183 -8.04 -1.72 5.57
N MET A 184 -7.11 -0.78 5.75
CA MET A 184 -6.54 -0.07 4.62
C MET A 184 -5.04 0.14 4.69
N GLU A 185 -4.40 0.08 3.54
CA GLU A 185 -3.02 0.52 3.37
C GLU A 185 -2.98 2.05 3.34
N VAL A 186 -2.17 2.66 4.22
CA VAL A 186 -1.99 4.11 4.30
C VAL A 186 -0.58 4.46 3.85
N SER A 187 -0.43 4.91 2.60
CA SER A 187 0.86 5.27 2.02
C SER A 187 1.36 6.62 2.55
N SER A 188 2.69 6.81 2.55
CA SER A 188 3.31 8.09 2.94
C SER A 188 2.87 9.25 2.04
N HIS A 189 2.67 8.99 0.75
CA HIS A 189 2.11 9.97 -0.18
C HIS A 189 0.69 10.40 0.23
N ALA A 190 -0.15 9.43 0.62
CA ALA A 190 -1.51 9.72 1.05
C ALA A 190 -1.54 10.57 2.32
N LEU A 191 -0.66 10.28 3.28
CA LEU A 191 -0.51 11.08 4.50
C LEU A 191 -0.01 12.48 4.19
N ALA A 192 1.08 12.61 3.42
CA ALA A 192 1.63 13.91 3.03
C ALA A 192 0.66 14.77 2.20
N GLN A 193 -0.19 14.12 1.40
CA GLN A 193 -1.21 14.79 0.58
C GLN A 193 -2.58 14.92 1.30
N GLY A 194 -2.68 14.53 2.56
CA GLY A 194 -3.89 14.64 3.36
C GLY A 194 -5.09 13.83 2.86
N ARG A 195 -4.87 12.76 2.08
CA ARG A 195 -5.96 11.94 1.52
C ARG A 195 -6.84 11.30 2.58
N VAL A 196 -6.30 11.05 3.77
CA VAL A 196 -6.98 10.41 4.91
C VAL A 196 -7.32 11.39 6.04
N LYS A 197 -7.31 12.71 5.78
CA LYS A 197 -7.50 13.75 6.81
C LYS A 197 -8.84 13.67 7.56
N ALA A 198 -9.89 13.13 6.94
CA ALA A 198 -11.18 12.93 7.59
C ALA A 198 -11.38 11.47 8.05
N CYS A 199 -10.30 10.69 8.23
CA CYS A 199 -10.36 9.34 8.75
C CYS A 199 -9.88 9.30 10.19
N GLU A 200 -10.60 8.54 11.05
CA GLU A 200 -10.20 8.25 12.42
C GLU A 200 -9.95 6.75 12.56
N PHE A 201 -8.74 6.37 12.97
CA PHE A 201 -8.31 4.98 13.06
C PHE A 201 -8.38 4.46 14.50
N GLU A 202 -9.02 3.31 14.71
CA GLU A 202 -8.97 2.58 15.98
C GLU A 202 -7.61 1.88 16.15
N VAL A 203 -7.02 1.42 15.06
CA VAL A 203 -5.70 0.78 15.05
C VAL A 203 -4.84 1.40 13.96
N ALA A 204 -3.62 1.80 14.31
CA ALA A 204 -2.58 2.18 13.36
C ALA A 204 -1.37 1.26 13.51
N VAL A 205 -0.95 0.64 12.40
CA VAL A 205 0.20 -0.27 12.37
C VAL A 205 1.36 0.38 11.62
N PHE A 206 2.56 0.34 12.21
CA PHE A 206 3.81 0.70 11.56
C PHE A 206 4.66 -0.56 11.34
N THR A 207 4.94 -0.88 10.07
CA THR A 207 5.70 -2.09 9.74
C THR A 207 7.21 -1.87 9.76
N ASN A 208 7.72 -0.91 8.99
CA ASN A 208 9.14 -0.57 8.89
C ASN A 208 9.35 0.70 8.06
N LEU A 209 10.57 1.26 8.11
CA LEU A 209 10.98 2.33 7.21
C LEU A 209 12.36 2.04 6.64
N THR A 210 12.42 1.75 5.36
CA THR A 210 13.66 1.56 4.58
C THR A 210 13.65 2.47 3.36
N GLN A 211 14.77 2.60 2.65
CA GLN A 211 14.89 3.52 1.54
C GLN A 211 13.90 3.23 0.41
N ASP A 212 12.98 4.16 0.20
CA ASP A 212 12.09 4.22 -0.97
C ASP A 212 11.52 5.65 -1.08
N HIS A 213 10.93 5.98 -2.23
CA HIS A 213 10.20 7.24 -2.46
C HIS A 213 10.98 8.53 -2.17
N LEU A 214 12.33 8.52 -2.26
CA LEU A 214 13.15 9.73 -2.08
C LEU A 214 13.05 10.70 -3.26
N ASP A 215 12.47 10.28 -4.37
CA ASP A 215 12.02 11.15 -5.46
C ASP A 215 10.94 12.15 -5.00
N PHE A 216 10.07 11.73 -4.08
CA PHE A 216 9.00 12.54 -3.51
C PHE A 216 9.39 13.19 -2.17
N HIS A 217 9.84 12.41 -1.18
CA HIS A 217 10.11 12.87 0.20
C HIS A 217 11.48 13.52 0.40
N LYS A 218 12.38 13.46 -0.60
CA LYS A 218 13.75 14.01 -0.60
C LYS A 218 14.70 13.40 0.44
N THR A 219 14.28 13.19 1.67
CA THR A 219 15.08 12.64 2.76
C THR A 219 14.33 11.54 3.51
N MET A 220 15.07 10.66 4.22
CA MET A 220 14.48 9.64 5.10
C MET A 220 13.71 10.27 6.27
N GLU A 221 14.12 11.46 6.74
CA GLU A 221 13.42 12.18 7.81
C GLU A 221 12.05 12.71 7.35
N GLU A 222 11.97 13.28 6.14
CA GLU A 222 10.68 13.67 5.56
C GLU A 222 9.78 12.47 5.30
N TYR A 223 10.37 11.34 4.86
CA TYR A 223 9.65 10.10 4.65
C TYR A 223 9.10 9.54 5.97
N PHE A 224 9.90 9.57 7.03
CA PHE A 224 9.47 9.20 8.38
C PHE A 224 8.37 10.12 8.90
N ALA A 225 8.59 11.44 8.83
CA ALA A 225 7.62 12.43 9.29
C ALA A 225 6.25 12.26 8.61
N ALA A 226 6.24 11.97 7.29
CA ALA A 226 5.00 11.71 6.59
C ALA A 226 4.26 10.47 7.12
N LYS A 227 4.96 9.37 7.43
CA LYS A 227 4.32 8.18 8.02
C LYS A 227 3.90 8.37 9.48
N ALA A 228 4.67 9.16 10.24
CA ALA A 228 4.39 9.46 11.64
C ALA A 228 3.05 10.18 11.82
N LEU A 229 2.59 10.93 10.80
CA LEU A 229 1.27 11.58 10.82
C LEU A 229 0.13 10.62 11.20
N LEU A 230 0.17 9.36 10.75
CA LEU A 230 -0.90 8.39 11.03
C LEU A 230 -1.09 8.15 12.54
N PHE A 231 -0.05 8.40 13.34
CA PHE A 231 -0.03 8.16 14.79
C PHE A 231 -0.38 9.41 15.61
N GLU A 232 -0.62 10.55 14.96
CA GLU A 232 -1.07 11.76 15.63
C GLU A 232 -2.51 11.62 16.13
N GLU A 233 -2.85 12.36 17.19
CA GLU A 233 -4.12 12.22 17.92
C GLU A 233 -5.36 12.45 17.06
N HIS A 234 -5.25 13.28 16.02
CA HIS A 234 -6.36 13.55 15.12
C HIS A 234 -6.65 12.36 14.18
N TYR A 235 -5.67 11.51 13.88
CA TYR A 235 -5.85 10.29 13.10
C TYR A 235 -6.09 9.05 13.97
N LEU A 236 -5.25 8.83 14.99
CA LEU A 236 -5.31 7.62 15.79
C LEU A 236 -6.12 7.88 17.07
N LYS A 237 -7.24 7.19 17.22
CA LYS A 237 -8.08 7.24 18.43
C LYS A 237 -7.77 6.09 19.39
N GLY A 238 -7.46 4.92 18.88
CA GLY A 238 -7.15 3.73 19.68
C GLY A 238 -5.67 3.47 19.84
N ARG A 239 -5.16 2.35 19.31
CA ARG A 239 -3.82 1.83 19.61
C ARG A 239 -2.86 1.89 18.42
N ALA A 240 -1.62 2.29 18.71
CA ALA A 240 -0.47 2.16 17.84
C ALA A 240 0.17 0.77 18.00
N ILE A 241 0.42 0.08 16.90
CA ILE A 241 1.12 -1.21 16.85
C ILE A 241 2.42 -1.01 16.08
N LEU A 242 3.55 -1.11 16.78
CA LEU A 242 4.83 -0.62 16.30
C LEU A 242 5.90 -1.72 16.28
N ASN A 243 6.63 -1.80 15.17
CA ASN A 243 7.77 -2.71 15.04
C ASN A 243 8.94 -2.24 15.90
N ARG A 244 9.27 -3.01 16.94
CA ARG A 244 10.37 -2.71 17.85
C ARG A 244 11.75 -3.05 17.28
N GLU A 245 11.82 -3.91 16.27
CA GLU A 245 13.07 -4.25 15.57
C GLU A 245 13.43 -3.22 14.49
N ASP A 246 12.56 -2.23 14.22
CA ASP A 246 12.82 -1.12 13.31
C ASP A 246 13.18 0.16 14.08
N VAL A 247 14.25 0.83 13.67
CA VAL A 247 14.76 2.04 14.33
C VAL A 247 13.73 3.18 14.34
N TYR A 248 12.95 3.33 13.28
CA TYR A 248 11.90 4.35 13.21
C TYR A 248 10.65 3.93 14.00
N GLY A 249 10.39 2.62 14.11
CA GLY A 249 9.38 2.09 15.02
C GLY A 249 9.72 2.42 16.48
N GLN A 250 10.99 2.28 16.88
CA GLN A 250 11.45 2.70 18.22
C GLN A 250 11.27 4.20 18.44
N ARG A 251 11.59 5.05 17.47
CA ARG A 251 11.38 6.51 17.55
C ARG A 251 9.89 6.86 17.72
N LEU A 252 8.98 6.17 17.03
CA LEU A 252 7.54 6.35 17.23
C LEU A 252 7.12 5.96 18.66
N MET A 253 7.64 4.84 19.19
CA MET A 253 7.34 4.40 20.56
C MET A 253 7.76 5.43 21.60
N GLU A 254 8.88 6.13 21.38
CA GLU A 254 9.36 7.20 22.27
C GLU A 254 8.48 8.46 22.22
N SER A 255 7.79 8.71 21.10
CA SER A 255 6.97 9.90 20.88
C SER A 255 5.51 9.75 21.32
N LEU A 256 5.06 8.55 21.65
CA LEU A 256 3.66 8.24 21.96
C LEU A 256 3.47 7.86 23.43
N PRO A 257 2.28 8.10 24.01
CA PRO A 257 1.93 7.61 25.35
C PRO A 257 2.01 6.07 25.38
N LYS A 258 2.71 5.53 26.38
CA LYS A 258 2.99 4.08 26.48
C LYS A 258 1.74 3.22 26.52
N GLU A 259 0.68 3.71 27.15
CA GLU A 259 -0.61 3.04 27.26
C GLU A 259 -1.33 2.88 25.94
N ARG A 260 -0.94 3.68 24.93
CA ARG A 260 -1.48 3.62 23.56
C ARG A 260 -0.64 2.77 22.60
N VAL A 261 0.49 2.23 23.08
CA VAL A 261 1.42 1.48 22.23
C VAL A 261 1.42 0.01 22.58
N TRP A 262 1.36 -0.83 21.57
CA TRP A 262 1.83 -2.21 21.61
C TRP A 262 2.97 -2.38 20.64
N SER A 263 4.01 -3.05 21.11
CA SER A 263 5.21 -3.34 20.32
C SER A 263 5.24 -4.78 19.86
N TYR A 264 5.80 -5.00 18.68
CA TYR A 264 6.07 -6.36 18.20
C TYR A 264 7.50 -6.48 17.63
N GLY A 265 8.04 -7.70 17.70
CA GLY A 265 9.34 -8.04 17.15
C GLY A 265 9.51 -9.56 17.13
N VAL A 266 10.04 -10.10 16.03
CA VAL A 266 10.15 -11.57 15.87
C VAL A 266 11.11 -12.16 16.89
N ASN A 267 12.28 -11.55 17.07
CA ASN A 267 13.34 -12.05 17.93
C ASN A 267 13.54 -11.18 19.19
N ASP A 268 12.78 -10.12 19.37
CA ASP A 268 12.90 -9.21 20.50
C ASP A 268 11.96 -9.63 21.64
N ALA A 269 12.49 -10.39 22.61
CA ALA A 269 11.73 -10.84 23.77
C ALA A 269 11.22 -9.70 24.69
N GLN A 270 11.60 -8.45 24.45
CA GLN A 270 11.09 -7.29 25.16
C GLN A 270 9.85 -6.67 24.48
N ALA A 271 9.53 -7.11 23.25
CA ALA A 271 8.32 -6.71 22.59
C ALA A 271 7.10 -7.37 23.25
N ASP A 272 5.95 -6.67 23.23
CA ASP A 272 4.69 -7.21 23.75
C ASP A 272 4.24 -8.45 22.97
N PHE A 273 4.53 -8.47 21.66
CA PHE A 273 4.28 -9.60 20.76
C PHE A 273 5.60 -10.08 20.18
N HIS A 274 5.99 -11.31 20.49
CA HIS A 274 7.22 -11.89 19.98
C HIS A 274 7.09 -13.40 19.80
N THR A 275 8.11 -14.03 19.21
CA THR A 275 8.15 -15.47 18.96
C THR A 275 9.30 -16.15 19.71
N ARG A 276 9.14 -17.46 19.94
CA ARG A 276 10.18 -18.35 20.49
C ARG A 276 10.15 -19.68 19.77
N HIS A 277 11.25 -20.42 19.84
CA HIS A 277 11.34 -21.80 19.35
C HIS A 277 10.90 -21.96 17.88
N LEU A 278 11.34 -21.02 17.02
CA LEU A 278 10.98 -21.02 15.60
C LEU A 278 11.59 -22.19 14.84
N THR A 279 10.78 -22.88 14.07
CA THR A 279 11.19 -23.88 13.11
C THR A 279 10.71 -23.44 11.71
N TYR A 280 11.67 -23.27 10.80
CA TYR A 280 11.40 -22.88 9.42
C TYR A 280 11.35 -24.12 8.54
N GLU A 281 10.30 -24.25 7.74
CA GLU A 281 10.07 -25.30 6.77
C GLU A 281 9.83 -24.71 5.38
N PRO A 282 10.01 -25.47 4.29
CA PRO A 282 9.71 -24.99 2.93
C PRO A 282 8.25 -24.53 2.74
N THR A 283 7.36 -25.04 3.58
CA THR A 283 5.91 -24.79 3.52
C THR A 283 5.42 -23.80 4.57
N GLY A 284 6.32 -23.16 5.32
CA GLY A 284 5.93 -22.20 6.35
C GLY A 284 6.86 -22.14 7.55
N VAL A 285 6.31 -21.70 8.67
CA VAL A 285 7.01 -21.60 9.95
C VAL A 285 6.10 -22.03 11.08
N SER A 286 6.68 -22.67 12.09
CA SER A 286 6.02 -23.00 13.35
C SER A 286 6.85 -22.52 14.54
N GLY A 287 6.22 -22.35 15.69
CA GLY A 287 6.89 -21.90 16.91
C GLY A 287 5.90 -21.49 17.99
N THR A 288 6.41 -20.82 19.00
CA THR A 288 5.62 -20.31 20.12
C THR A 288 5.43 -18.81 19.98
N LEU A 289 4.19 -18.35 19.97
CA LEU A 289 3.78 -16.95 19.99
C LEU A 289 3.56 -16.50 21.42
N VAL A 290 4.16 -15.38 21.82
CA VAL A 290 3.99 -14.74 23.13
C VAL A 290 3.27 -13.40 22.93
N THR A 291 2.20 -13.19 23.70
CA THR A 291 1.36 -11.97 23.63
C THR A 291 0.99 -11.50 25.04
N PRO A 292 0.47 -10.28 25.20
CA PRO A 292 -0.02 -9.79 26.49
C PRO A 292 -1.18 -10.61 27.09
N VAL A 293 -1.90 -11.37 26.24
CA VAL A 293 -3.06 -12.18 26.71
C VAL A 293 -2.74 -13.66 26.88
N GLY A 294 -1.54 -14.10 26.51
CA GLY A 294 -1.12 -15.49 26.69
C GLY A 294 -0.10 -15.97 25.67
N VAL A 295 0.24 -17.24 25.79
CA VAL A 295 1.24 -17.93 24.98
C VAL A 295 0.54 -19.04 24.18
N GLN A 296 0.85 -19.18 22.88
CA GLN A 296 0.22 -20.14 22.00
C GLN A 296 1.22 -20.74 21.01
N GLU A 297 1.13 -22.05 20.76
CA GLU A 297 1.85 -22.67 19.65
C GLU A 297 1.15 -22.29 18.34
N PHE A 298 1.93 -21.96 17.31
CA PHE A 298 1.39 -21.58 16.01
C PHE A 298 2.07 -22.30 14.86
N ARG A 299 1.35 -22.43 13.76
CA ARG A 299 1.86 -22.83 12.45
C ARG A 299 1.30 -21.88 11.38
N SER A 300 2.17 -21.34 10.54
CA SER A 300 1.81 -20.41 9.46
C SER A 300 2.40 -20.86 8.14
N PRO A 301 1.68 -20.81 7.03
CA PRO A 301 2.22 -21.11 5.70
C PRO A 301 3.12 -19.98 5.16
N LEU A 302 3.18 -18.86 5.84
CA LEU A 302 4.00 -17.73 5.43
C LEU A 302 5.48 -18.01 5.70
N VAL A 303 6.31 -17.74 4.69
CA VAL A 303 7.75 -17.96 4.73
C VAL A 303 8.49 -16.63 4.95
N GLY A 304 9.56 -16.68 5.73
CA GLY A 304 10.44 -15.53 5.97
C GLY A 304 10.12 -14.73 7.23
N GLN A 305 11.19 -14.22 7.86
CA GLN A 305 11.09 -13.47 9.11
C GLN A 305 10.23 -12.21 8.98
N PHE A 306 10.31 -11.51 7.83
CA PHE A 306 9.49 -10.34 7.57
C PHE A 306 7.98 -10.65 7.52
N ASN A 307 7.61 -11.86 7.06
CA ASN A 307 6.20 -12.29 7.10
C ASN A 307 5.75 -12.66 8.51
N LEU A 308 6.66 -13.17 9.36
CA LEU A 308 6.38 -13.32 10.80
C LEU A 308 6.14 -11.97 11.47
N ALA A 309 6.93 -10.95 11.15
CA ALA A 309 6.71 -9.60 11.65
C ALA A 309 5.33 -9.07 11.23
N ASN A 310 4.94 -9.26 9.95
CA ASN A 310 3.61 -8.90 9.46
C ASN A 310 2.49 -9.67 10.20
N LEU A 311 2.71 -10.96 10.49
CA LEU A 311 1.79 -11.80 11.27
C LEU A 311 1.63 -11.29 12.71
N LEU A 312 2.73 -10.97 13.40
CA LEU A 312 2.69 -10.41 14.75
C LEU A 312 1.91 -9.10 14.80
N ALA A 313 2.15 -8.21 13.84
CA ALA A 313 1.42 -6.97 13.69
C ALA A 313 -0.10 -7.19 13.49
N ALA A 314 -0.45 -8.16 12.66
CA ALA A 314 -1.85 -8.50 12.37
C ALA A 314 -2.55 -9.14 13.59
N ILE A 315 -1.87 -10.02 14.32
CA ILE A 315 -2.40 -10.60 15.57
C ILE A 315 -2.60 -9.51 16.62
N ALA A 316 -1.65 -8.59 16.77
CA ALA A 316 -1.77 -7.46 17.69
C ALA A 316 -2.98 -6.59 17.34
N ALA A 317 -3.19 -6.32 16.04
CA ALA A 317 -4.37 -5.61 15.56
C ALA A 317 -5.67 -6.36 15.87
N GLY A 318 -5.71 -7.67 15.60
CA GLY A 318 -6.85 -8.52 15.90
C GLY A 318 -7.22 -8.53 17.39
N LEU A 319 -6.22 -8.64 18.28
CA LEU A 319 -6.44 -8.58 19.73
C LEU A 319 -6.95 -7.21 20.19
N GLN A 320 -6.47 -6.10 19.61
CA GLN A 320 -7.00 -4.76 19.90
C GLN A 320 -8.48 -4.65 19.49
N LEU A 321 -8.86 -5.34 18.42
CA LEU A 321 -10.26 -5.39 17.94
C LEU A 321 -11.12 -6.41 18.71
N GLY A 322 -10.57 -7.08 19.74
CA GLY A 322 -11.29 -8.04 20.59
C GLY A 322 -11.40 -9.44 19.99
N LEU A 323 -10.61 -9.78 18.96
CA LEU A 323 -10.61 -11.14 18.41
C LEU A 323 -9.92 -12.12 19.37
N ASP A 324 -10.38 -13.37 19.37
CA ASP A 324 -9.81 -14.44 20.19
C ASP A 324 -8.47 -14.96 19.61
N LEU A 325 -7.41 -14.97 20.45
CA LEU A 325 -6.08 -15.42 20.05
C LEU A 325 -6.08 -16.86 19.54
N THR A 326 -6.81 -17.75 20.21
CA THR A 326 -6.85 -19.18 19.86
C THR A 326 -7.48 -19.39 18.49
N GLN A 327 -8.56 -18.65 18.19
CA GLN A 327 -9.21 -18.71 16.88
C GLN A 327 -8.32 -18.17 15.76
N MET A 328 -7.67 -17.03 15.99
CA MET A 328 -6.73 -16.46 15.02
C MET A 328 -5.59 -17.44 14.71
N VAL A 329 -4.95 -18.01 15.74
CA VAL A 329 -3.85 -18.94 15.56
C VAL A 329 -4.30 -20.25 14.90
N ALA A 330 -5.46 -20.78 15.28
CA ALA A 330 -6.01 -22.00 14.69
C ALA A 330 -6.34 -21.86 13.19
N SER A 331 -6.70 -20.66 12.75
CA SER A 331 -7.03 -20.40 11.33
C SER A 331 -5.78 -20.22 10.43
N LEU A 332 -4.62 -19.90 11.00
CA LEU A 332 -3.40 -19.57 10.23
C LEU A 332 -2.98 -20.61 9.17
N PRO A 333 -3.05 -21.93 9.42
CA PRO A 333 -2.66 -22.91 8.41
C PRO A 333 -3.47 -22.83 7.10
N GLU A 334 -4.65 -22.27 7.13
CA GLU A 334 -5.56 -22.12 5.98
C GLU A 334 -5.38 -20.79 5.24
N PHE A 335 -4.51 -19.91 5.71
CA PHE A 335 -4.24 -18.64 5.04
C PHE A 335 -3.59 -18.86 3.69
N ALA A 336 -4.29 -18.52 2.62
CA ALA A 336 -3.84 -18.78 1.24
C ALA A 336 -2.64 -17.92 0.77
N GLY A 337 -2.13 -17.01 1.63
CA GLY A 337 -1.11 -16.04 1.25
C GLY A 337 -1.70 -14.82 0.54
N VAL A 338 -0.83 -14.01 -0.05
CA VAL A 338 -1.20 -12.76 -0.73
C VAL A 338 -0.65 -12.81 -2.16
N PRO A 339 -1.47 -12.54 -3.17
CA PRO A 339 -1.02 -12.52 -4.57
C PRO A 339 0.21 -11.63 -4.78
N GLY A 340 1.23 -12.18 -5.44
CA GLY A 340 2.49 -11.49 -5.72
C GLY A 340 3.34 -11.16 -4.48
N ARG A 341 3.16 -11.87 -3.37
CA ARG A 341 3.98 -11.79 -2.15
C ARG A 341 4.49 -13.17 -1.78
N MET A 342 5.75 -13.48 -2.06
CA MET A 342 6.31 -14.84 -1.93
C MET A 342 5.40 -15.90 -2.57
N GLU A 343 4.72 -15.54 -3.65
CA GLU A 343 3.76 -16.41 -4.33
C GLU A 343 4.48 -17.54 -5.06
N ARG A 344 4.25 -18.78 -4.63
CA ARG A 344 4.83 -19.94 -5.29
C ARG A 344 4.04 -20.28 -6.55
N VAL A 345 4.73 -20.30 -7.70
CA VAL A 345 4.16 -20.75 -8.98
C VAL A 345 4.44 -22.25 -9.14
N GLN A 346 3.39 -23.04 -9.06
CA GLN A 346 3.45 -24.50 -9.19
C GLN A 346 2.39 -24.96 -10.17
N ILE A 347 2.77 -25.79 -11.16
CA ILE A 347 1.87 -26.34 -12.18
C ILE A 347 1.64 -27.85 -12.01
N GLN A 348 2.53 -28.54 -11.27
CA GLN A 348 2.38 -29.95 -10.90
C GLN A 348 3.05 -30.25 -9.55
N ALA A 349 2.63 -31.32 -8.89
CA ALA A 349 3.07 -31.65 -7.53
C ALA A 349 4.56 -32.02 -7.44
N ASP A 350 5.12 -32.63 -8.46
CA ASP A 350 6.51 -33.11 -8.56
C ASP A 350 7.42 -32.17 -9.38
N GLN A 351 7.06 -30.88 -9.46
CA GLN A 351 7.88 -29.86 -10.12
C GLN A 351 9.30 -29.85 -9.55
N ASP A 352 10.30 -29.98 -10.43
CA ASP A 352 11.71 -30.19 -10.08
C ASP A 352 12.47 -28.94 -9.62
N ILE A 353 11.91 -27.74 -9.84
CA ILE A 353 12.45 -26.44 -9.41
C ILE A 353 11.42 -25.65 -8.61
N SER A 354 11.88 -24.74 -7.76
CA SER A 354 11.02 -23.78 -7.09
C SER A 354 10.92 -22.49 -7.91
N VAL A 355 9.71 -22.01 -8.17
CA VAL A 355 9.48 -20.70 -8.81
C VAL A 355 8.65 -19.83 -7.89
N ILE A 356 9.17 -18.64 -7.56
CA ILE A 356 8.55 -17.70 -6.62
C ILE A 356 8.44 -16.33 -7.29
N VAL A 357 7.25 -15.73 -7.25
CA VAL A 357 6.99 -14.36 -7.73
C VAL A 357 6.75 -13.45 -6.54
N ASP A 358 7.44 -12.30 -6.51
CA ASP A 358 7.32 -11.32 -5.42
C ASP A 358 7.37 -9.88 -5.92
N TYR A 359 6.73 -8.98 -5.18
CA TYR A 359 6.73 -7.53 -5.43
C TYR A 359 7.99 -6.81 -4.95
N ALA A 360 9.02 -7.49 -4.55
CA ALA A 360 10.27 -6.93 -4.06
C ALA A 360 10.92 -5.99 -5.10
N HIS A 361 10.77 -4.69 -4.91
CA HIS A 361 11.22 -3.63 -5.82
C HIS A 361 12.08 -2.55 -5.12
N THR A 362 12.46 -2.79 -3.86
CA THR A 362 13.40 -1.97 -3.08
C THR A 362 14.60 -2.80 -2.67
N PRO A 363 15.75 -2.19 -2.33
CA PRO A 363 16.93 -2.93 -1.86
C PRO A 363 16.60 -3.85 -0.68
N ASP A 364 15.96 -3.32 0.36
CA ASP A 364 15.57 -4.08 1.55
C ASP A 364 14.61 -5.25 1.21
N SER A 365 13.57 -5.01 0.40
CA SER A 365 12.63 -6.07 0.05
C SER A 365 13.27 -7.17 -0.79
N LEU A 366 14.20 -6.83 -1.69
CA LEU A 366 14.95 -7.81 -2.48
C LEU A 366 15.89 -8.64 -1.59
N GLU A 367 16.59 -8.00 -0.66
CA GLU A 367 17.45 -8.67 0.31
C GLU A 367 16.64 -9.65 1.18
N ASN A 368 15.50 -9.20 1.71
CA ASN A 368 14.61 -10.02 2.52
C ASN A 368 14.04 -11.21 1.74
N LEU A 369 13.61 -11.00 0.48
CA LEU A 369 13.15 -12.06 -0.40
C LEU A 369 14.23 -13.15 -0.58
N LEU A 370 15.44 -12.75 -0.95
CA LEU A 370 16.54 -13.68 -1.23
C LEU A 370 16.95 -14.45 0.04
N LYS A 371 17.07 -13.77 1.18
CA LYS A 371 17.36 -14.42 2.47
C LYS A 371 16.26 -15.39 2.90
N ALA A 372 15.00 -15.03 2.71
CA ALA A 372 13.88 -15.88 3.07
C ALA A 372 13.77 -17.15 2.21
N ALA A 373 14.08 -17.02 0.92
CA ALA A 373 14.00 -18.16 0.00
C ALA A 373 15.21 -19.11 0.10
N ARG A 374 16.40 -18.57 0.42
CA ARG A 374 17.66 -19.34 0.41
C ARG A 374 17.62 -20.65 1.19
N PRO A 375 17.09 -20.74 2.43
CA PRO A 375 17.05 -22.00 3.19
C PRO A 375 16.28 -23.13 2.51
N PHE A 376 15.39 -22.83 1.58
CA PHE A 376 14.49 -23.79 0.93
C PHE A 376 14.92 -24.17 -0.49
N ILE A 377 16.00 -23.57 -1.00
CA ILE A 377 16.55 -23.84 -2.33
C ILE A 377 17.82 -24.67 -2.14
N GLN A 378 17.76 -25.94 -2.55
CA GLN A 378 18.88 -26.89 -2.42
C GLN A 378 19.98 -26.63 -3.45
N GLY A 379 19.59 -26.23 -4.66
CA GLY A 379 20.48 -25.90 -5.76
C GLY A 379 20.82 -24.42 -5.84
N LYS A 380 20.98 -23.92 -7.07
CA LYS A 380 21.24 -22.51 -7.34
C LYS A 380 19.98 -21.67 -7.15
N MET A 381 20.16 -20.49 -6.59
CA MET A 381 19.15 -19.46 -6.54
C MET A 381 19.37 -18.44 -7.67
N ILE A 382 18.43 -18.38 -8.59
CA ILE A 382 18.44 -17.47 -9.74
C ILE A 382 17.48 -16.33 -9.43
N CYS A 383 17.97 -15.08 -9.45
CA CYS A 383 17.16 -13.90 -9.18
C CYS A 383 16.91 -13.10 -10.46
N VAL A 384 15.67 -13.11 -10.97
CA VAL A 384 15.23 -12.30 -12.09
C VAL A 384 14.59 -11.03 -11.55
N PHE A 385 15.17 -9.86 -11.84
CA PHE A 385 14.67 -8.60 -11.31
C PHE A 385 14.95 -7.41 -12.23
N GLY A 386 14.21 -6.34 -12.06
CA GLY A 386 14.39 -5.08 -12.76
C GLY A 386 14.05 -3.89 -11.85
N CYS A 387 14.29 -2.69 -12.37
CA CYS A 387 13.96 -1.44 -11.70
C CYS A 387 13.02 -0.59 -12.57
N GLY A 388 12.09 0.13 -11.95
CA GLY A 388 11.19 1.04 -12.65
C GLY A 388 11.90 2.32 -13.12
N GLY A 389 11.52 2.82 -14.29
CA GLY A 389 11.84 4.16 -14.77
C GLY A 389 11.00 5.24 -14.09
N ASP A 390 11.44 6.51 -14.16
CA ASP A 390 10.80 7.67 -13.54
C ASP A 390 10.56 7.47 -12.02
N ARG A 391 11.53 6.86 -11.34
CA ARG A 391 11.55 6.53 -9.91
C ARG A 391 12.92 6.79 -9.31
N ASP A 392 13.07 6.55 -8.00
CA ASP A 392 14.35 6.68 -7.30
C ASP A 392 15.45 5.84 -8.00
N ARG A 393 16.38 6.55 -8.65
CA ARG A 393 17.50 5.92 -9.37
C ARG A 393 18.58 5.41 -8.43
N THR A 394 18.68 5.97 -7.22
CA THR A 394 19.77 5.65 -6.27
C THR A 394 19.68 4.22 -5.77
N LYS A 395 18.50 3.61 -5.80
CA LYS A 395 18.30 2.21 -5.42
C LYS A 395 18.78 1.19 -6.47
N ARG A 396 18.93 1.58 -7.76
CA ARG A 396 19.28 0.67 -8.86
C ARG A 396 20.59 -0.08 -8.63
N PRO A 397 21.73 0.59 -8.37
CA PRO A 397 22.97 -0.11 -8.10
C PRO A 397 22.96 -0.90 -6.79
N LEU A 398 22.19 -0.46 -5.78
CA LEU A 398 22.04 -1.22 -4.54
C LEU A 398 21.34 -2.55 -4.77
N MET A 399 20.26 -2.58 -5.57
CA MET A 399 19.57 -3.82 -5.94
C MET A 399 20.46 -4.75 -6.77
N GLY A 400 21.26 -4.19 -7.70
CA GLY A 400 22.25 -4.94 -8.46
C GLY A 400 23.27 -5.64 -7.55
N LYS A 401 23.81 -4.91 -6.58
CA LYS A 401 24.72 -5.45 -5.57
C LYS A 401 24.10 -6.57 -4.74
N ILE A 402 22.92 -6.35 -4.20
CA ILE A 402 22.22 -7.33 -3.37
C ILE A 402 21.93 -8.62 -4.13
N ALA A 403 21.43 -8.52 -5.36
CA ALA A 403 21.18 -9.68 -6.20
C ALA A 403 22.47 -10.47 -6.49
N ALA A 404 23.56 -9.77 -6.79
CA ALA A 404 24.86 -10.38 -7.06
C ALA A 404 25.52 -11.05 -5.83
N GLU A 405 25.27 -10.51 -4.63
CA GLU A 405 25.84 -11.04 -3.38
C GLU A 405 25.04 -12.22 -2.81
N LEU A 406 23.72 -12.22 -2.99
CA LEU A 406 22.83 -13.19 -2.32
C LEU A 406 22.26 -14.26 -3.24
N ALA A 407 22.21 -14.04 -4.55
CA ALA A 407 21.83 -15.08 -5.52
C ALA A 407 23.06 -15.73 -6.15
N ASP A 408 22.92 -16.98 -6.61
CA ASP A 408 23.97 -17.68 -7.38
C ASP A 408 24.04 -17.18 -8.83
N LEU A 409 22.95 -16.60 -9.34
CA LEU A 409 22.86 -15.96 -10.65
C LEU A 409 21.90 -14.77 -10.59
N ALA A 410 22.41 -13.59 -10.89
CA ALA A 410 21.59 -12.39 -11.09
C ALA A 410 21.18 -12.28 -12.57
N VAL A 411 19.89 -12.10 -12.84
CA VAL A 411 19.32 -11.88 -14.16
C VAL A 411 18.66 -10.50 -14.14
N VAL A 412 19.32 -9.52 -14.77
CA VAL A 412 18.88 -8.13 -14.82
C VAL A 412 17.99 -7.92 -16.05
N THR A 413 16.78 -7.43 -15.84
CA THR A 413 15.78 -7.24 -16.91
C THR A 413 14.97 -5.96 -16.73
N SER A 414 14.09 -5.65 -17.70
CA SER A 414 13.15 -4.53 -17.56
C SER A 414 12.04 -4.84 -16.54
N ASP A 415 11.63 -3.80 -15.85
CA ASP A 415 10.37 -3.75 -15.08
C ASP A 415 9.35 -2.88 -15.85
N ASN A 416 8.98 -1.71 -15.34
CA ASN A 416 8.20 -0.69 -16.02
C ASN A 416 9.15 0.47 -16.41
N PRO A 417 9.76 0.48 -17.62
CA PRO A 417 10.73 1.54 -17.98
C PRO A 417 10.06 2.92 -18.09
N ARG A 418 8.76 2.99 -18.32
CA ARG A 418 8.00 4.24 -18.50
C ARG A 418 8.65 5.10 -19.60
N THR A 419 8.98 6.38 -19.30
CA THR A 419 9.57 7.29 -20.30
C THR A 419 11.10 7.19 -20.38
N GLU A 420 11.76 6.45 -19.47
CA GLU A 420 13.21 6.21 -19.53
C GLU A 420 13.56 5.11 -20.52
N ASP A 421 14.77 5.20 -21.08
CA ASP A 421 15.36 4.14 -21.91
C ASP A 421 15.66 2.90 -21.05
N PRO A 422 15.08 1.72 -21.38
CA PRO A 422 15.31 0.48 -20.64
C PRO A 422 16.78 0.12 -20.48
N GLU A 423 17.59 0.27 -21.54
CA GLU A 423 19.02 -0.08 -21.52
C GLU A 423 19.80 0.80 -20.53
N ARG A 424 19.40 2.05 -20.36
CA ARG A 424 19.99 2.95 -19.38
C ARG A 424 19.64 2.53 -17.95
N ILE A 425 18.43 2.04 -17.71
CA ILE A 425 18.03 1.50 -16.40
C ILE A 425 18.87 0.27 -16.07
N LEU A 426 19.02 -0.65 -17.02
CA LEU A 426 19.86 -1.85 -16.87
C LEU A 426 21.31 -1.48 -16.55
N ALA A 427 21.89 -0.48 -17.27
CA ALA A 427 23.23 0.00 -17.03
C ALA A 427 23.41 0.57 -15.61
N ASP A 428 22.42 1.33 -15.07
CA ASP A 428 22.45 1.82 -13.70
C ASP A 428 22.48 0.66 -12.67
N VAL A 429 21.72 -0.42 -12.92
CA VAL A 429 21.71 -1.61 -12.07
C VAL A 429 23.04 -2.35 -12.08
N ILE A 430 23.62 -2.54 -13.27
CA ILE A 430 24.89 -3.26 -13.47
C ILE A 430 26.04 -2.56 -12.76
N GLN A 431 26.05 -1.22 -12.63
CA GLN A 431 27.07 -0.47 -11.90
C GLN A 431 27.23 -0.93 -10.44
N GLY A 432 26.21 -1.51 -9.84
CA GLY A 432 26.26 -2.08 -8.49
C GLY A 432 26.80 -3.50 -8.41
N ILE A 433 26.88 -4.21 -9.53
CA ILE A 433 27.33 -5.61 -9.58
C ILE A 433 28.87 -5.64 -9.61
N PRO A 434 29.53 -6.39 -8.69
CA PRO A 434 30.98 -6.54 -8.69
C PRO A 434 31.49 -7.10 -10.03
N ALA A 435 32.60 -6.55 -10.55
CA ALA A 435 33.12 -6.86 -11.88
C ALA A 435 33.49 -8.34 -12.11
N GLN A 436 33.72 -9.11 -11.04
CA GLN A 436 34.00 -10.56 -11.09
C GLN A 436 32.74 -11.42 -11.24
N ILE A 437 31.55 -10.84 -11.13
CA ILE A 437 30.27 -11.54 -11.27
C ILE A 437 29.72 -11.22 -12.65
N ASP A 438 29.38 -12.25 -13.42
CA ASP A 438 28.83 -12.13 -14.78
C ASP A 438 27.30 -12.34 -14.73
N PRO A 439 26.50 -11.28 -14.64
CA PRO A 439 25.05 -11.40 -14.63
C PRO A 439 24.50 -11.66 -16.03
N TRP A 440 23.36 -12.28 -16.13
CA TRP A 440 22.61 -12.19 -17.39
C TRP A 440 21.93 -10.84 -17.48
N VAL A 441 22.08 -10.18 -18.62
CA VAL A 441 21.44 -8.91 -18.93
C VAL A 441 20.52 -9.14 -20.13
N ILE A 442 19.21 -9.14 -19.88
CA ILE A 442 18.19 -9.47 -20.88
C ILE A 442 17.07 -8.45 -20.77
N SER A 443 17.02 -7.49 -21.68
CA SER A 443 16.08 -6.37 -21.60
C SER A 443 14.61 -6.83 -21.66
N ASP A 444 14.29 -7.80 -22.52
CA ASP A 444 12.96 -8.38 -22.60
C ASP A 444 12.67 -9.29 -21.39
N ARG A 445 11.69 -8.90 -20.57
CA ARG A 445 11.38 -9.59 -19.31
C ARG A 445 10.83 -10.99 -19.50
N ALA A 446 10.00 -11.23 -20.51
CA ALA A 446 9.49 -12.57 -20.80
C ALA A 446 10.64 -13.52 -21.16
N THR A 447 11.53 -13.09 -22.04
CA THR A 447 12.74 -13.85 -22.41
C THR A 447 13.63 -14.13 -21.20
N ALA A 448 13.79 -13.17 -20.31
CA ALA A 448 14.56 -13.33 -19.08
C ALA A 448 13.98 -14.43 -18.15
N ILE A 449 12.67 -14.37 -17.92
CA ILE A 449 11.93 -15.36 -17.10
C ILE A 449 12.00 -16.75 -17.73
N HIS A 450 11.67 -16.86 -19.03
CA HIS A 450 11.68 -18.13 -19.75
C HIS A 450 13.08 -18.77 -19.78
N ARG A 451 14.12 -17.95 -19.99
CA ARG A 451 15.50 -18.46 -19.98
C ARG A 451 15.91 -18.94 -18.58
N ALA A 452 15.59 -18.17 -17.53
CA ALA A 452 15.93 -18.55 -16.15
C ALA A 452 15.28 -19.89 -15.76
N ILE A 453 14.00 -20.10 -16.09
CA ILE A 453 13.26 -21.33 -15.78
C ILE A 453 13.76 -22.50 -16.63
N ARG A 454 14.03 -22.29 -17.91
CA ARG A 454 14.51 -23.34 -18.81
C ARG A 454 15.90 -23.84 -18.43
N GLU A 455 16.81 -22.96 -18.03
CA GLU A 455 18.20 -23.31 -17.74
C GLU A 455 18.45 -23.72 -16.27
N ALA A 456 17.45 -23.54 -15.39
CA ALA A 456 17.47 -24.02 -14.00
C ALA A 456 17.58 -25.57 -13.97
N LYS A 457 18.31 -26.12 -13.02
CA LYS A 457 18.48 -27.55 -12.81
C LYS A 457 17.56 -28.04 -11.69
N PRO A 458 17.26 -29.35 -11.63
CA PRO A 458 16.51 -29.89 -10.50
C PRO A 458 17.09 -29.47 -9.14
N GLY A 459 16.24 -28.98 -8.24
CA GLY A 459 16.61 -28.42 -6.96
C GLY A 459 16.93 -26.93 -6.96
N ASP A 460 17.03 -26.27 -8.12
CA ASP A 460 17.23 -24.82 -8.21
C ASP A 460 15.94 -24.05 -7.87
N GLY A 461 16.12 -22.78 -7.52
CA GLY A 461 15.03 -21.83 -7.33
C GLY A 461 15.14 -20.61 -8.24
N VAL A 462 14.05 -20.25 -8.89
CA VAL A 462 13.92 -19.02 -9.70
C VAL A 462 13.02 -18.05 -8.96
N LEU A 463 13.59 -16.92 -8.54
CA LEU A 463 12.87 -15.83 -7.89
C LEU A 463 12.67 -14.71 -8.89
N ILE A 464 11.41 -14.36 -9.16
CA ILE A 464 11.02 -13.30 -10.08
C ILE A 464 10.53 -12.13 -9.25
N ALA A 465 11.34 -11.09 -9.16
CA ALA A 465 11.12 -9.94 -8.28
C ALA A 465 10.78 -8.65 -9.06
N GLY A 466 9.97 -7.81 -8.43
CA GLY A 466 9.63 -6.47 -8.90
C GLY A 466 8.14 -6.24 -9.09
N LYS A 467 7.49 -7.03 -9.95
CA LYS A 467 6.10 -6.82 -10.35
C LYS A 467 5.08 -7.49 -9.41
N GLY A 468 5.43 -8.67 -8.88
CA GLY A 468 4.52 -9.39 -7.98
C GLY A 468 3.14 -9.64 -8.59
N HIS A 469 2.15 -8.89 -8.14
CA HIS A 469 0.76 -8.98 -8.60
C HIS A 469 0.44 -8.13 -9.83
N GLU A 470 1.35 -7.23 -10.27
CA GLU A 470 1.11 -6.40 -11.44
C GLU A 470 0.95 -7.25 -12.69
N ASP A 471 -0.14 -7.05 -13.42
CA ASP A 471 -0.53 -7.73 -14.65
C ASP A 471 -0.24 -6.89 -15.91
N TYR A 472 0.67 -5.90 -15.78
CA TYR A 472 0.99 -4.97 -16.85
C TYR A 472 2.47 -4.58 -16.87
N GLN A 473 2.92 -4.11 -18.04
CA GLN A 473 4.18 -3.38 -18.22
C GLN A 473 3.91 -2.02 -18.88
N ILE A 474 4.63 -0.98 -18.45
CA ILE A 474 4.51 0.37 -19.00
C ILE A 474 5.73 0.66 -19.86
N LEU A 475 5.53 0.74 -21.18
CA LEU A 475 6.53 1.06 -22.18
C LEU A 475 6.23 2.45 -22.76
N GLY A 476 7.05 3.44 -22.45
CA GLY A 476 6.72 4.83 -22.73
C GLY A 476 5.49 5.27 -21.95
N THR A 477 4.42 5.59 -22.63
CA THR A 477 3.10 5.93 -22.08
C THR A 477 2.07 4.81 -22.24
N GLU A 478 2.44 3.73 -22.92
CA GLU A 478 1.55 2.61 -23.20
C GLU A 478 1.60 1.58 -22.08
N LYS A 479 0.44 1.13 -21.65
CA LYS A 479 0.27 0.05 -20.67
C LYS A 479 -0.15 -1.22 -21.41
N ILE A 480 0.72 -2.22 -21.45
CA ILE A 480 0.47 -3.52 -22.07
C ILE A 480 0.24 -4.59 -21.00
N HIS A 481 -0.50 -5.66 -21.33
CA HIS A 481 -0.65 -6.81 -20.45
C HIS A 481 0.68 -7.55 -20.29
N PHE A 482 1.08 -7.83 -19.03
CA PHE A 482 2.27 -8.59 -18.69
C PHE A 482 2.22 -9.05 -17.24
N ASP A 483 2.12 -10.34 -16.99
CA ASP A 483 2.07 -10.92 -15.64
C ASP A 483 3.21 -11.92 -15.44
N ASP A 484 4.08 -11.69 -14.46
CA ASP A 484 5.20 -12.58 -14.13
C ASP A 484 4.75 -14.02 -13.84
N ARG A 485 3.57 -14.18 -13.23
CA ARG A 485 3.00 -15.49 -12.87
C ARG A 485 2.55 -16.27 -14.10
N GLU A 486 1.98 -15.58 -15.10
CA GLU A 486 1.60 -16.17 -16.38
C GLU A 486 2.85 -16.61 -17.16
N GLN A 487 3.86 -15.73 -17.27
CA GLN A 487 5.12 -16.05 -17.92
C GLN A 487 5.84 -17.23 -17.23
N ALA A 488 5.81 -17.28 -15.91
CA ALA A 488 6.39 -18.38 -15.15
C ALA A 488 5.64 -19.70 -15.41
N ARG A 489 4.29 -19.72 -15.43
CA ARG A 489 3.49 -20.91 -15.73
C ARG A 489 3.74 -21.41 -17.15
N GLU A 490 3.80 -20.50 -18.12
CA GLU A 490 4.10 -20.84 -19.51
C GLU A 490 5.49 -21.48 -19.66
N ALA A 491 6.51 -20.84 -19.06
CA ALA A 491 7.87 -21.36 -19.09
C ALA A 491 8.00 -22.73 -18.39
N LEU A 492 7.31 -22.94 -17.26
CA LEU A 492 7.26 -24.22 -16.55
C LEU A 492 6.58 -25.30 -17.41
N THR A 493 5.48 -24.96 -18.11
CA THR A 493 4.78 -25.88 -19.00
C THR A 493 5.70 -26.35 -20.13
N LEU A 494 6.45 -25.43 -20.74
CA LEU A 494 7.43 -25.74 -21.79
C LEU A 494 8.63 -26.55 -21.28
N ARG A 495 9.02 -26.36 -20.00
CA ARG A 495 10.11 -27.16 -19.40
C ARG A 495 9.72 -28.60 -19.13
N LEU A 496 8.46 -28.86 -18.77
CA LEU A 496 7.96 -30.16 -18.32
C LEU A 496 7.30 -30.96 -19.47
N SER A 497 7.15 -30.34 -20.66
CA SER A 497 6.73 -31.00 -21.91
C SER A 497 7.90 -31.65 -22.64
#